data_f7131ca416617863e8df42a037f561d3
#
_entry.id   f7131ca416617863e8df42a037f561d3
#
_cell.length_a   1.000
_cell.length_b   1.000
_cell.length_c   1.000
_cell.angle_alpha   90.00
_cell.angle_beta   90.00
_cell.angle_gamma   90.00
#
_symmetry.space_group_name_H-M   'P 1'
#
loop_
_entity.id
_entity.type
_entity.pdbx_description
1 polymer ?
#
loop_
_entity_poly.entity_id
_entity_poly.type
_entity_poly.pdbx_seq_one_letter_code
_entity_poly.pdbx_strand_id
1 'polypeptide(L)'
;NSIYTNKEIFLRELISNASDAIDKLYYKSLTDTSVGMNKSDFRILITRDKENRILTVEDNGIGMTKAELEENLGTIAHSGSLDFKQDNKDENIDIIGQFGVGFYSSFMVADKVTVISKAYGSDEAWQWESSGVDGYEMTPAEKDTAGTQIILHIKPDTETDHYDNFLDEYGIVAIVKKYSDYVRYPIQMEREKSRQKPEPDPKPEDYKPEWETYTELETLNSMIPIWKKQKSEVTDEEYNAFYKDKFGDYADPARVIVSRTEGTANYNALLFVPSHRPYDFYTKEYEKGLALYASGVLIMEKCADLLPDYFSFVKGIVD
;
A
#
# COMPACT_ATOMS: atom_id res chain seq x y z
N ASN A 1 -24.72 -3.65 -2.49
CA ASN A 1 -24.14 -2.33 -2.75
C ASN A 1 -22.69 -2.38 -2.31
N SER A 2 -21.78 -2.35 -3.27
CA SER A 2 -20.34 -2.39 -3.03
C SER A 2 -19.92 -1.12 -2.29
N ILE A 3 -19.24 -1.26 -1.15
CA ILE A 3 -18.61 -0.15 -0.43
C ILE A 3 -17.48 0.43 -1.29
N TYR A 4 -16.92 -0.36 -2.19
CA TYR A 4 -15.85 0.02 -3.10
C TYR A 4 -16.29 -0.20 -4.56
N THR A 5 -16.13 0.83 -5.38
CA THR A 5 -16.38 0.78 -6.83
C THR A 5 -15.17 0.29 -7.62
N ASN A 6 -13.96 0.42 -7.08
CA ASN A 6 -12.71 0.02 -7.72
C ASN A 6 -12.11 -1.21 -7.04
N LYS A 7 -11.92 -2.29 -7.80
CA LYS A 7 -11.39 -3.56 -7.30
C LYS A 7 -9.93 -3.47 -6.84
N GLU A 8 -9.13 -2.57 -7.41
CA GLU A 8 -7.73 -2.34 -7.01
C GLU A 8 -7.54 -2.04 -5.51
N ILE A 9 -8.60 -1.56 -4.87
CA ILE A 9 -8.60 -1.18 -3.45
C ILE A 9 -8.25 -2.36 -2.54
N PHE A 10 -8.52 -3.61 -2.96
CA PHE A 10 -8.18 -4.77 -2.14
C PHE A 10 -6.69 -4.79 -1.73
N LEU A 11 -5.78 -4.49 -2.67
CA LEU A 11 -4.35 -4.52 -2.40
C LEU A 11 -3.94 -3.36 -1.47
N ARG A 12 -4.54 -2.18 -1.65
CA ARG A 12 -4.38 -1.05 -0.72
C ARG A 12 -4.76 -1.45 0.72
N GLU A 13 -5.91 -2.08 0.88
CA GLU A 13 -6.39 -2.49 2.21
C GLU A 13 -5.49 -3.55 2.86
N LEU A 14 -5.02 -4.54 2.09
CA LEU A 14 -4.11 -5.56 2.60
C LEU A 14 -2.76 -4.96 3.01
N ILE A 15 -2.20 -4.04 2.22
CA ILE A 15 -0.96 -3.34 2.55
C ILE A 15 -1.14 -2.46 3.79
N SER A 16 -2.29 -1.78 3.93
CA SER A 16 -2.60 -0.97 5.10
C SER A 16 -2.66 -1.81 6.38
N ASN A 17 -3.35 -2.96 6.33
CA ASN A 17 -3.41 -3.89 7.45
C ASN A 17 -2.04 -4.46 7.81
N ALA A 18 -1.22 -4.79 6.82
CA ALA A 18 0.16 -5.24 7.01
C ALA A 18 1.02 -4.15 7.68
N SER A 19 0.90 -2.90 7.23
CA SER A 19 1.58 -1.75 7.85
C SER A 19 1.18 -1.56 9.32
N ASP A 20 -0.12 -1.66 9.63
CA ASP A 20 -0.63 -1.55 11.00
C ASP A 20 -0.13 -2.71 11.89
N ALA A 21 -0.04 -3.92 11.36
CA ALA A 21 0.51 -5.08 12.07
C ALA A 21 2.00 -4.89 12.39
N ILE A 22 2.75 -4.31 11.46
CA ILE A 22 4.16 -3.97 11.67
C ILE A 22 4.28 -2.85 12.69
N ASP A 23 3.45 -1.79 12.63
CA ASP A 23 3.47 -0.69 13.58
C ASP A 23 3.30 -1.19 15.02
N LYS A 24 2.39 -2.14 15.25
CA LYS A 24 2.16 -2.76 16.56
C LYS A 24 3.41 -3.48 17.08
N LEU A 25 4.10 -4.24 16.24
CA LEU A 25 5.32 -4.94 16.65
C LEU A 25 6.50 -3.98 16.80
N TYR A 26 6.65 -3.02 15.90
CA TYR A 26 7.66 -1.98 16.01
C TYR A 26 7.51 -1.17 17.29
N TYR A 27 6.28 -0.75 17.62
CA TYR A 27 5.96 -0.07 18.86
C TYR A 27 6.38 -0.91 20.08
N LYS A 28 6.02 -2.20 20.10
CA LYS A 28 6.44 -3.12 21.15
C LYS A 28 7.96 -3.23 21.25
N SER A 29 8.69 -3.19 20.14
CA SER A 29 10.15 -3.26 20.11
C SER A 29 10.84 -2.07 20.78
N LEU A 30 10.17 -0.94 20.92
CA LEU A 30 10.72 0.25 21.61
C LEU A 30 10.83 0.04 23.12
N THR A 31 10.02 -0.84 23.69
CA THR A 31 9.99 -1.13 25.13
C THR A 31 10.45 -2.55 25.47
N ASP A 32 10.38 -3.48 24.51
CA ASP A 32 10.72 -4.89 24.68
C ASP A 32 11.88 -5.26 23.74
N THR A 33 13.09 -5.29 24.31
CA THR A 33 14.31 -5.64 23.56
C THR A 33 14.34 -7.09 23.06
N SER A 34 13.45 -7.97 23.58
CA SER A 34 13.36 -9.37 23.13
C SER A 34 12.78 -9.52 21.73
N VAL A 35 12.12 -8.48 21.20
CA VAL A 35 11.67 -8.46 19.81
C VAL A 35 12.83 -8.63 18.84
N GLY A 36 14.01 -8.05 19.16
CA GLY A 36 15.26 -8.28 18.44
C GLY A 36 15.26 -7.78 16.99
N MET A 37 14.30 -6.95 16.60
CA MET A 37 14.15 -6.39 15.24
C MET A 37 14.44 -4.89 15.24
N ASN A 38 15.17 -4.45 14.22
CA ASN A 38 15.34 -3.04 13.91
C ASN A 38 14.28 -2.57 12.91
N LYS A 39 14.09 -1.27 12.79
CA LYS A 39 13.12 -0.70 11.83
C LYS A 39 13.35 -1.17 10.39
N SER A 40 14.61 -1.40 10.01
CA SER A 40 15.00 -1.88 8.68
C SER A 40 14.64 -3.35 8.40
N ASP A 41 14.30 -4.12 9.42
CA ASP A 41 13.99 -5.55 9.29
C ASP A 41 12.51 -5.77 8.93
N PHE A 42 11.67 -4.75 9.15
CA PHE A 42 10.25 -4.80 8.82
C PHE A 42 10.01 -4.61 7.33
N ARG A 43 9.11 -5.41 6.78
CA ARG A 43 8.76 -5.36 5.37
C ARG A 43 7.37 -5.95 5.10
N ILE A 44 6.83 -5.57 3.95
CA ILE A 44 5.67 -6.21 3.34
C ILE A 44 6.17 -6.89 2.06
N LEU A 45 5.94 -8.18 1.92
CA LEU A 45 6.36 -8.95 0.76
C LEU A 45 5.15 -9.33 -0.07
N ILE A 46 5.20 -9.01 -1.35
CA ILE A 46 4.21 -9.45 -2.34
C ILE A 46 4.83 -10.54 -3.19
N THR A 47 4.15 -11.68 -3.29
CA THR A 47 4.57 -12.80 -4.13
C THR A 47 3.43 -13.15 -5.08
N ARG A 48 3.76 -13.44 -6.33
CA ARG A 48 2.80 -13.83 -7.35
C ARG A 48 3.15 -15.19 -7.95
N ASP A 49 2.16 -16.02 -8.12
CA ASP A 49 2.23 -17.25 -8.92
C ASP A 49 1.15 -17.17 -10.01
N LYS A 50 1.59 -16.77 -11.18
CA LYS A 50 0.68 -16.55 -12.31
C LYS A 50 0.07 -17.84 -12.83
N GLU A 51 0.81 -18.96 -12.77
CA GLU A 51 0.35 -20.26 -13.26
C GLU A 51 -0.78 -20.80 -12.38
N ASN A 52 -0.64 -20.69 -11.07
CA ASN A 52 -1.65 -21.15 -10.10
C ASN A 52 -2.65 -20.07 -9.72
N ARG A 53 -2.55 -18.85 -10.30
CA ARG A 53 -3.41 -17.68 -10.06
C ARG A 53 -3.40 -17.26 -8.59
N ILE A 54 -2.24 -17.27 -7.95
CA ILE A 54 -2.07 -16.92 -6.54
C ILE A 54 -1.33 -15.59 -6.41
N LEU A 55 -1.92 -14.70 -5.61
CA LEU A 55 -1.27 -13.49 -5.11
C LEU A 55 -1.15 -13.61 -3.59
N THR A 56 0.05 -13.39 -3.07
CA THR A 56 0.31 -13.46 -1.63
C THR A 56 0.81 -12.11 -1.14
N VAL A 57 0.25 -11.62 -0.02
CA VAL A 57 0.74 -10.46 0.72
C VAL A 57 1.14 -10.93 2.10
N GLU A 58 2.39 -10.73 2.47
CA GLU A 58 2.95 -11.16 3.74
C GLU A 58 3.59 -9.98 4.48
N ASP A 59 3.35 -9.89 5.78
CA ASP A 59 4.03 -9.00 6.71
C ASP A 59 4.80 -9.78 7.78
N ASN A 60 5.81 -9.17 8.33
CA ASN A 60 6.53 -9.65 9.50
C ASN A 60 6.21 -8.81 10.75
N GLY A 61 4.94 -8.42 10.87
CA GLY A 61 4.40 -7.68 12.01
C GLY A 61 4.06 -8.56 13.20
N ILE A 62 3.14 -8.08 14.04
CA ILE A 62 2.79 -8.71 15.31
C ILE A 62 2.10 -10.08 15.15
N GLY A 63 1.47 -10.34 13.99
CA GLY A 63 0.66 -11.53 13.76
C GLY A 63 -0.59 -11.58 14.62
N MET A 64 -1.29 -12.72 14.57
CA MET A 64 -2.55 -12.95 15.28
C MET A 64 -2.57 -14.34 15.91
N THR A 65 -3.13 -14.43 17.10
CA THR A 65 -3.52 -15.70 17.74
C THR A 65 -4.77 -16.28 17.07
N LYS A 66 -5.13 -17.52 17.41
CA LYS A 66 -6.37 -18.13 16.94
C LYS A 66 -7.60 -17.27 17.24
N ALA A 67 -7.70 -16.80 18.48
CA ALA A 67 -8.83 -15.99 18.93
C ALA A 67 -8.92 -14.67 18.17
N GLU A 68 -7.79 -13.99 17.94
CA GLU A 68 -7.73 -12.76 17.16
C GLU A 68 -8.07 -13.00 15.67
N LEU A 69 -7.69 -14.12 15.08
CA LEU A 69 -8.10 -14.47 13.72
C LEU A 69 -9.63 -14.65 13.63
N GLU A 70 -10.23 -15.37 14.59
CA GLU A 70 -11.68 -15.55 14.66
C GLU A 70 -12.41 -14.21 14.86
N GLU A 71 -11.90 -13.36 15.72
CA GLU A 71 -12.50 -12.07 16.02
C GLU A 71 -12.37 -11.06 14.85
N ASN A 72 -11.17 -10.93 14.29
CA ASN A 72 -10.90 -9.95 13.24
C ASN A 72 -11.38 -10.37 11.85
N LEU A 73 -11.42 -11.67 11.55
CA LEU A 73 -11.79 -12.19 10.23
C LEU A 73 -13.13 -12.93 10.22
N GLY A 74 -13.61 -13.40 11.37
CA GLY A 74 -14.91 -14.06 11.49
C GLY A 74 -16.07 -13.11 11.68
N THR A 75 -15.82 -11.87 12.10
CA THR A 75 -16.86 -10.87 12.38
C THR A 75 -16.66 -9.64 11.48
N ILE A 76 -17.67 -9.33 10.67
CA ILE A 76 -17.64 -8.14 9.79
C ILE A 76 -17.61 -6.86 10.65
N ALA A 77 -16.77 -5.91 10.26
CA ALA A 77 -16.60 -4.59 10.89
C ALA A 77 -15.91 -4.61 12.28
N HIS A 78 -15.18 -5.66 12.63
CA HIS A 78 -14.27 -5.65 13.77
C HIS A 78 -12.86 -5.23 13.34
N SER A 79 -12.20 -4.36 14.11
CA SER A 79 -10.83 -3.88 13.80
C SER A 79 -9.93 -3.95 15.02
N GLY A 80 -9.09 -4.98 15.08
CA GLY A 80 -8.05 -5.09 16.11
C GLY A 80 -7.01 -3.96 16.08
N SER A 81 -6.92 -3.18 14.99
CA SER A 81 -6.11 -1.97 14.91
C SER A 81 -6.77 -0.81 15.65
N LEU A 82 -8.09 -0.70 15.59
CA LEU A 82 -8.83 0.32 16.34
C LEU A 82 -8.77 0.06 17.86
N ASP A 83 -8.92 -1.20 18.28
CA ASP A 83 -8.82 -1.58 19.69
C ASP A 83 -7.44 -1.28 20.26
N PHE A 84 -6.38 -1.61 19.53
CA PHE A 84 -5.01 -1.29 19.92
C PHE A 84 -4.78 0.22 20.11
N LYS A 85 -5.37 1.06 19.25
CA LYS A 85 -5.30 2.53 19.38
C LYS A 85 -6.07 3.03 20.60
N GLN A 86 -7.19 2.40 20.95
CA GLN A 86 -7.99 2.76 22.11
C GLN A 86 -7.28 2.43 23.43
N ASP A 87 -6.56 1.31 23.47
CA ASP A 87 -5.80 0.86 24.64
C ASP A 87 -4.54 1.69 24.89
N ASN A 88 -3.99 2.31 23.83
CA ASN A 88 -2.77 3.12 23.86
C ASN A 88 -3.02 4.60 23.54
N LYS A 89 -4.06 5.20 24.12
CA LYS A 89 -4.55 6.57 23.82
C LYS A 89 -3.55 7.69 24.05
N ASP A 90 -2.58 7.49 24.93
CA ASP A 90 -1.59 8.51 25.29
C ASP A 90 -0.43 8.61 24.30
N GLU A 91 -0.46 7.79 23.22
CA GLU A 91 0.62 7.71 22.27
C GLU A 91 0.11 8.01 20.85
N ASN A 92 0.91 8.76 20.13
CA ASN A 92 0.59 9.21 18.77
C ASN A 92 0.79 8.07 17.75
N ILE A 93 -0.02 7.00 17.88
CA ILE A 93 0.03 5.83 17.01
C ILE A 93 -0.87 6.10 15.79
N ASP A 94 -0.24 6.12 14.64
CA ASP A 94 -0.85 6.46 13.35
C ASP A 94 -1.29 5.16 12.65
N ILE A 95 -2.53 4.73 12.92
CA ILE A 95 -3.12 3.50 12.39
C ILE A 95 -4.00 3.83 11.18
N ILE A 96 -3.85 3.07 10.10
CA ILE A 96 -4.53 3.26 8.81
C ILE A 96 -5.89 2.55 8.79
N GLY A 97 -5.94 1.29 9.20
CA GLY A 97 -7.12 0.42 9.14
C GLY A 97 -8.06 0.58 10.32
N GLN A 98 -9.07 1.45 10.22
CA GLN A 98 -9.97 1.76 11.35
C GLN A 98 -11.37 1.12 11.25
N PHE A 99 -11.77 0.60 10.08
CA PHE A 99 -13.17 0.22 9.83
C PHE A 99 -13.46 -1.28 9.86
N GLY A 100 -12.43 -2.14 9.92
CA GLY A 100 -12.61 -3.61 10.00
C GLY A 100 -13.27 -4.27 8.78
N VAL A 101 -13.43 -3.54 7.66
CA VAL A 101 -14.08 -4.06 6.44
C VAL A 101 -13.13 -4.21 5.27
N GLY A 102 -11.92 -3.64 5.36
CA GLY A 102 -10.95 -3.60 4.27
C GLY A 102 -10.52 -4.99 3.79
N PHE A 103 -10.31 -5.93 4.71
CA PHE A 103 -9.95 -7.32 4.40
C PHE A 103 -10.94 -8.00 3.45
N TYR A 104 -12.25 -7.76 3.65
CA TYR A 104 -13.28 -8.38 2.82
C TYR A 104 -13.28 -7.92 1.36
N SER A 105 -12.61 -6.81 1.04
CA SER A 105 -12.39 -6.39 -0.34
C SER A 105 -11.61 -7.44 -1.15
N SER A 106 -10.86 -8.33 -0.50
CA SER A 106 -10.16 -9.46 -1.11
C SER A 106 -11.11 -10.38 -1.89
N PHE A 107 -12.34 -10.58 -1.44
CA PHE A 107 -13.35 -11.40 -2.14
C PHE A 107 -13.92 -10.74 -3.39
N MET A 108 -13.62 -9.48 -3.65
CA MET A 108 -13.93 -8.84 -4.95
C MET A 108 -13.08 -9.43 -6.07
N VAL A 109 -11.85 -9.87 -5.75
CA VAL A 109 -10.85 -10.34 -6.73
C VAL A 109 -10.48 -11.81 -6.57
N ALA A 110 -10.74 -12.41 -5.41
CA ALA A 110 -10.43 -13.80 -5.11
C ALA A 110 -11.71 -14.61 -4.89
N ASP A 111 -11.70 -15.87 -5.31
CA ASP A 111 -12.75 -16.86 -5.02
C ASP A 111 -12.46 -17.64 -3.73
N LYS A 112 -11.21 -17.63 -3.28
CA LYS A 112 -10.78 -18.17 -2.00
C LYS A 112 -9.67 -17.33 -1.40
N VAL A 113 -9.74 -17.11 -0.07
CA VAL A 113 -8.74 -16.40 0.71
C VAL A 113 -8.28 -17.28 1.86
N THR A 114 -6.97 -17.48 1.95
CA THR A 114 -6.32 -18.19 3.05
C THR A 114 -5.43 -17.23 3.82
N VAL A 115 -5.55 -17.19 5.14
CA VAL A 115 -4.74 -16.37 6.03
C VAL A 115 -3.99 -17.27 6.99
N ILE A 116 -2.66 -17.21 6.96
CA ILE A 116 -1.78 -17.92 7.89
C ILE A 116 -1.14 -16.88 8.79
N SER A 117 -1.32 -17.03 10.11
CA SER A 117 -0.78 -16.07 11.05
C SER A 117 -0.16 -16.75 12.26
N LYS A 118 0.93 -16.15 12.75
CA LYS A 118 1.61 -16.50 13.99
C LYS A 118 1.81 -15.26 14.83
N ALA A 119 1.20 -15.22 16.01
CA ALA A 119 1.36 -14.09 16.91
C ALA A 119 2.79 -14.02 17.47
N TYR A 120 3.32 -12.83 17.65
CA TYR A 120 4.59 -12.63 18.32
C TYR A 120 4.56 -13.20 19.75
N GLY A 121 5.56 -14.04 20.06
CA GLY A 121 5.67 -14.72 21.35
C GLY A 121 4.83 -16.01 21.46
N SER A 122 4.16 -16.42 20.39
CA SER A 122 3.45 -17.70 20.31
C SER A 122 4.29 -18.74 19.58
N ASP A 123 4.19 -20.00 20.03
CA ASP A 123 4.75 -21.14 19.32
C ASP A 123 3.77 -21.70 18.25
N GLU A 124 2.49 -21.34 18.35
CA GLU A 124 1.44 -21.82 17.46
C GLU A 124 1.18 -20.85 16.31
N ALA A 125 0.97 -21.41 15.12
CA ALA A 125 0.43 -20.71 13.96
C ALA A 125 -0.92 -21.31 13.57
N TRP A 126 -1.80 -20.49 13.01
CA TRP A 126 -3.15 -20.86 12.62
C TRP A 126 -3.45 -20.40 11.21
N GLN A 127 -4.20 -21.23 10.49
CA GLN A 127 -4.76 -20.92 9.18
C GLN A 127 -6.25 -20.66 9.31
N TRP A 128 -6.70 -19.56 8.74
CA TRP A 128 -8.09 -19.22 8.46
C TRP A 128 -8.31 -19.30 6.96
N GLU A 129 -9.37 -19.95 6.50
CA GLU A 129 -9.67 -20.07 5.07
C GLU A 129 -11.16 -19.85 4.82
N SER A 130 -11.52 -19.11 3.76
CA SER A 130 -12.90 -18.89 3.36
C SER A 130 -13.02 -18.68 1.85
N SER A 131 -14.17 -19.11 1.29
CA SER A 131 -14.63 -18.74 -0.06
C SER A 131 -15.59 -17.54 -0.05
N GLY A 132 -15.84 -16.96 1.11
CA GLY A 132 -16.66 -15.74 1.27
C GLY A 132 -18.15 -15.98 1.47
N VAL A 133 -18.70 -17.13 1.10
CA VAL A 133 -20.16 -17.38 1.12
C VAL A 133 -20.55 -18.36 2.24
N ASP A 134 -19.78 -19.41 2.45
CA ASP A 134 -20.16 -20.55 3.30
C ASP A 134 -19.49 -20.54 4.69
N GLY A 135 -19.01 -19.37 5.14
CA GLY A 135 -18.28 -19.26 6.41
C GLY A 135 -16.76 -19.42 6.22
N TYR A 136 -16.09 -19.90 7.27
CA TYR A 136 -14.64 -20.11 7.26
C TYR A 136 -14.25 -21.40 8.02
N GLU A 137 -13.06 -21.87 7.73
CA GLU A 137 -12.43 -22.97 8.44
C GLU A 137 -11.18 -22.48 9.17
N MET A 138 -10.91 -23.07 10.35
CA MET A 138 -9.71 -22.79 11.13
C MET A 138 -8.94 -24.08 11.37
N THR A 139 -7.67 -24.11 10.97
CA THR A 139 -6.78 -25.27 11.15
C THR A 139 -5.43 -24.83 11.71
N PRO A 140 -4.73 -25.68 12.50
CA PRO A 140 -3.34 -25.44 12.84
C PRO A 140 -2.48 -25.34 11.57
N ALA A 141 -1.48 -24.47 11.60
CA ALA A 141 -0.55 -24.23 10.51
C ALA A 141 0.89 -24.16 11.01
N GLU A 142 1.84 -24.16 10.08
CA GLU A 142 3.26 -23.94 10.38
C GLU A 142 3.68 -22.58 9.82
N LYS A 143 4.33 -21.76 10.64
CA LYS A 143 4.97 -20.52 10.25
C LYS A 143 6.16 -20.27 11.17
N ASP A 144 7.32 -20.06 10.59
CA ASP A 144 8.58 -19.96 11.35
C ASP A 144 8.63 -18.68 12.20
N THR A 145 8.24 -17.56 11.63
CA THR A 145 8.32 -16.23 12.27
C THR A 145 6.94 -15.64 12.51
N ALA A 146 6.87 -14.71 13.47
CA ALA A 146 5.67 -13.90 13.68
C ALA A 146 5.31 -13.10 12.41
N GLY A 147 4.03 -12.78 12.25
CA GLY A 147 3.47 -12.04 11.13
C GLY A 147 2.29 -12.76 10.49
N THR A 148 1.80 -12.19 9.41
CA THR A 148 0.62 -12.69 8.71
C THR A 148 0.89 -12.84 7.21
N GLN A 149 0.42 -13.94 6.63
CA GLN A 149 0.46 -14.22 5.20
C GLN A 149 -0.96 -14.36 4.69
N ILE A 150 -1.34 -13.56 3.69
CA ILE A 150 -2.66 -13.59 3.06
C ILE A 150 -2.49 -14.10 1.64
N ILE A 151 -3.08 -15.23 1.33
CA ILE A 151 -3.00 -15.95 0.06
C ILE A 151 -4.34 -15.82 -0.65
N LEU A 152 -4.34 -15.19 -1.82
CA LEU A 152 -5.51 -14.93 -2.64
C LEU A 152 -5.51 -15.84 -3.86
N HIS A 153 -6.55 -16.65 -4.04
CA HIS A 153 -6.81 -17.36 -5.29
C HIS A 153 -7.59 -16.44 -6.22
N ILE A 154 -6.87 -15.81 -7.15
CA ILE A 154 -7.42 -14.78 -8.02
C ILE A 154 -8.40 -15.38 -9.03
N LYS A 155 -9.57 -14.78 -9.13
CA LYS A 155 -10.63 -15.16 -10.08
C LYS A 155 -10.12 -15.17 -11.52
N PRO A 156 -10.63 -16.06 -12.37
CA PRO A 156 -10.35 -16.00 -13.81
C PRO A 156 -10.93 -14.73 -14.43
N ASP A 157 -10.34 -14.29 -15.53
CA ASP A 157 -10.87 -13.20 -16.34
C ASP A 157 -12.28 -13.51 -16.84
N THR A 158 -13.09 -12.48 -16.97
CA THR A 158 -14.42 -12.52 -17.56
C THR A 158 -14.49 -11.61 -18.79
N GLU A 159 -15.63 -11.52 -19.45
CA GLU A 159 -15.82 -10.58 -20.58
C GLU A 159 -15.66 -9.11 -20.15
N THR A 160 -15.92 -8.79 -18.88
CA THR A 160 -15.92 -7.41 -18.36
C THR A 160 -14.81 -7.12 -17.36
N ASP A 161 -14.24 -8.15 -16.75
CA ASP A 161 -13.27 -8.01 -15.67
C ASP A 161 -11.94 -8.70 -15.99
N HIS A 162 -10.85 -7.97 -15.88
CA HIS A 162 -9.49 -8.42 -16.16
C HIS A 162 -8.72 -8.65 -14.88
N TYR A 163 -8.96 -9.78 -14.21
CA TYR A 163 -8.31 -10.16 -12.95
C TYR A 163 -6.85 -10.53 -13.13
N ASP A 164 -6.42 -10.92 -14.33
CA ASP A 164 -5.03 -11.20 -14.68
C ASP A 164 -4.10 -10.02 -14.41
N ASN A 165 -4.62 -8.79 -14.44
CA ASN A 165 -3.89 -7.58 -14.09
C ASN A 165 -3.36 -7.61 -12.64
N PHE A 166 -4.02 -8.33 -11.74
CA PHE A 166 -3.61 -8.50 -10.34
C PHE A 166 -2.53 -9.57 -10.15
N LEU A 167 -2.19 -10.30 -11.21
CA LEU A 167 -1.09 -11.27 -11.29
C LEU A 167 0.05 -10.77 -12.18
N ASP A 168 -0.19 -9.67 -12.89
CA ASP A 168 0.83 -9.03 -13.70
C ASP A 168 1.75 -8.15 -12.87
N GLU A 169 3.04 -8.22 -13.13
CA GLU A 169 4.06 -7.47 -12.40
C GLU A 169 3.82 -5.96 -12.47
N TYR A 170 3.60 -5.45 -13.68
CA TYR A 170 3.39 -4.02 -13.88
C TYR A 170 2.06 -3.54 -13.29
N GLY A 171 1.02 -4.39 -13.34
CA GLY A 171 -0.27 -4.11 -12.71
C GLY A 171 -0.14 -3.94 -11.19
N ILE A 172 0.56 -4.85 -10.53
CA ILE A 172 0.82 -4.77 -9.08
C ILE A 172 1.64 -3.52 -8.74
N VAL A 173 2.72 -3.25 -9.47
CA VAL A 173 3.55 -2.06 -9.27
C VAL A 173 2.73 -0.79 -9.42
N ALA A 174 1.87 -0.69 -10.43
CA ALA A 174 1.02 0.48 -10.65
C ALA A 174 0.06 0.71 -9.48
N ILE A 175 -0.55 -0.35 -8.94
CA ILE A 175 -1.46 -0.27 -7.79
C ILE A 175 -0.70 0.19 -6.53
N VAL A 176 0.47 -0.40 -6.25
CA VAL A 176 1.31 0.01 -5.11
C VAL A 176 1.72 1.47 -5.23
N LYS A 177 2.20 1.90 -6.40
CA LYS A 177 2.59 3.29 -6.66
C LYS A 177 1.41 4.26 -6.50
N LYS A 178 0.24 3.87 -6.95
CA LYS A 178 -0.96 4.71 -6.89
C LYS A 178 -1.45 4.91 -5.46
N TYR A 179 -1.59 3.84 -4.69
CA TYR A 179 -2.31 3.87 -3.41
C TYR A 179 -1.41 3.82 -2.17
N SER A 180 -0.25 3.18 -2.26
CA SER A 180 0.59 2.80 -1.12
C SER A 180 2.05 3.25 -1.25
N ASP A 181 2.34 4.17 -2.17
CA ASP A 181 3.71 4.61 -2.44
C ASP A 181 4.42 5.19 -1.21
N TYR A 182 3.68 5.75 -0.29
CA TYR A 182 4.21 6.42 0.89
C TYR A 182 3.96 5.67 2.21
N VAL A 183 3.57 4.40 2.12
CA VAL A 183 3.58 3.50 3.28
C VAL A 183 5.00 3.43 3.84
N ARG A 184 5.15 3.54 5.16
CA ARG A 184 6.43 3.75 5.85
C ARG A 184 7.38 2.57 5.87
N TYR A 185 6.91 1.40 5.46
CA TYR A 185 7.69 0.17 5.36
C TYR A 185 7.93 -0.22 3.91
N PRO A 186 9.07 -0.87 3.58
CA PRO A 186 9.32 -1.32 2.23
C PRO A 186 8.30 -2.39 1.81
N ILE A 187 7.66 -2.13 0.67
CA ILE A 187 6.81 -3.10 -0.03
C ILE A 187 7.67 -3.71 -1.10
N GLN A 188 7.97 -5.00 -0.97
CA GLN A 188 8.93 -5.71 -1.80
C GLN A 188 8.24 -6.76 -2.66
N MET A 189 8.75 -6.95 -3.86
CA MET A 189 8.35 -8.00 -4.77
C MET A 189 9.55 -8.45 -5.61
N GLU A 190 9.64 -9.74 -5.89
CA GLU A 190 10.59 -10.25 -6.88
C GLU A 190 10.16 -9.84 -8.28
N ARG A 191 11.11 -9.23 -9.02
CA ARG A 191 10.89 -8.77 -10.39
C ARG A 191 11.89 -9.39 -11.35
N GLU A 192 11.39 -9.75 -12.53
CA GLU A 192 12.25 -10.24 -13.61
C GLU A 192 12.97 -9.07 -14.29
N LYS A 193 14.28 -9.17 -14.37
CA LYS A 193 15.14 -8.22 -15.07
C LYS A 193 15.97 -8.94 -16.11
N SER A 194 16.36 -8.19 -17.14
CA SER A 194 17.26 -8.70 -18.16
C SER A 194 18.56 -7.91 -18.12
N ARG A 195 19.67 -8.61 -18.21
CA ARG A 195 21.00 -8.01 -18.39
C ARG A 195 21.76 -8.68 -19.53
N GLN A 196 22.60 -7.91 -20.18
CA GLN A 196 23.50 -8.45 -21.16
C GLN A 196 24.54 -9.31 -20.44
N LYS A 197 24.77 -10.53 -20.95
CA LYS A 197 25.86 -11.37 -20.47
C LYS A 197 27.22 -10.69 -20.74
N PRO A 198 28.25 -10.94 -19.91
CA PRO A 198 29.57 -10.43 -20.16
C PRO A 198 30.04 -10.80 -21.56
N GLU A 199 30.63 -9.84 -22.27
CA GLU A 199 31.18 -10.10 -23.59
C GLU A 199 32.38 -11.04 -23.45
N PRO A 200 32.54 -12.04 -24.37
CA PRO A 200 33.71 -12.88 -24.38
C PRO A 200 34.94 -12.07 -24.74
N ASP A 201 36.08 -12.41 -24.13
CA ASP A 201 37.40 -11.85 -24.47
C ASP A 201 38.33 -12.99 -24.92
N PRO A 202 38.78 -13.02 -26.22
CA PRO A 202 38.56 -12.04 -27.27
C PRO A 202 37.14 -12.08 -27.86
N LYS A 203 36.61 -10.92 -28.27
CA LYS A 203 35.27 -10.78 -28.86
C LYS A 203 35.30 -11.30 -30.32
N PRO A 204 34.50 -12.30 -30.70
CA PRO A 204 34.36 -12.76 -32.09
C PRO A 204 33.80 -11.65 -33.00
N GLU A 205 34.20 -11.65 -34.29
CA GLU A 205 33.72 -10.64 -35.28
C GLU A 205 32.20 -10.67 -35.46
N ASP A 206 31.56 -11.85 -35.32
CA ASP A 206 30.10 -12.04 -35.46
C ASP A 206 29.38 -12.07 -34.12
N TYR A 207 29.98 -11.56 -33.03
CA TYR A 207 29.36 -11.59 -31.71
C TYR A 207 28.03 -10.83 -31.68
N LYS A 208 27.00 -11.52 -31.22
CA LYS A 208 25.71 -10.93 -30.91
C LYS A 208 25.54 -10.89 -29.40
N PRO A 209 25.09 -9.75 -28.83
CA PRO A 209 24.84 -9.67 -27.42
C PRO A 209 23.81 -10.74 -26.96
N GLU A 210 24.19 -11.54 -25.99
CA GLU A 210 23.29 -12.48 -25.33
C GLU A 210 22.73 -11.84 -24.07
N TRP A 211 21.45 -12.07 -23.84
CA TRP A 211 20.75 -11.57 -22.67
C TRP A 211 20.40 -12.72 -21.73
N GLU A 212 20.51 -12.50 -20.46
CA GLU A 212 20.02 -13.41 -19.44
C GLU A 212 18.95 -12.74 -18.59
N THR A 213 17.93 -13.50 -18.23
CA THR A 213 16.89 -13.06 -17.29
C THR A 213 17.30 -13.50 -15.89
N TYR A 214 17.15 -12.61 -14.92
CA TYR A 214 17.37 -12.89 -13.51
C TYR A 214 16.27 -12.26 -12.67
N THR A 215 16.06 -12.77 -11.48
CA THR A 215 15.08 -12.26 -10.52
C THR A 215 15.78 -11.43 -9.45
N GLU A 216 15.24 -10.30 -9.11
CA GLU A 216 15.74 -9.41 -8.06
C GLU A 216 14.59 -8.94 -7.17
N LEU A 217 14.80 -8.98 -5.84
CA LEU A 217 13.88 -8.41 -4.88
C LEU A 217 13.97 -6.89 -4.91
N GLU A 218 12.89 -6.24 -5.31
CA GLU A 218 12.82 -4.78 -5.46
C GLU A 218 11.83 -4.17 -4.49
N THR A 219 12.18 -3.00 -3.92
CA THR A 219 11.25 -2.18 -3.14
C THR A 219 10.44 -1.32 -4.09
N LEU A 220 9.13 -1.49 -4.07
CA LEU A 220 8.20 -0.87 -5.01
C LEU A 220 7.81 0.56 -4.63
N ASN A 221 7.78 0.87 -3.35
CA ASN A 221 7.28 2.14 -2.83
C ASN A 221 8.41 3.11 -2.43
N SER A 222 8.08 4.40 -2.39
CA SER A 222 9.02 5.49 -2.08
C SER A 222 9.16 5.75 -0.58
N MET A 223 8.22 5.33 0.24
CA MET A 223 8.13 5.43 1.71
C MET A 223 8.10 6.86 2.28
N ILE A 224 8.87 7.78 1.77
CA ILE A 224 9.01 9.15 2.32
C ILE A 224 8.36 10.16 1.37
N PRO A 225 7.18 10.68 1.70
CA PRO A 225 6.51 11.68 0.89
C PRO A 225 7.19 13.05 0.99
N ILE A 226 7.25 13.76 -0.13
CA ILE A 226 7.86 15.10 -0.22
C ILE A 226 7.21 16.10 0.75
N TRP A 227 5.91 15.99 1.02
CA TRP A 227 5.18 16.89 1.94
C TRP A 227 5.45 16.62 3.42
N LYS A 228 6.10 15.50 3.79
CA LYS A 228 6.56 15.21 5.15
C LYS A 228 8.01 15.63 5.39
N LYS A 229 8.78 15.92 4.32
CA LYS A 229 10.14 16.47 4.45
C LYS A 229 10.09 17.90 4.97
N GLN A 230 11.15 18.34 5.65
CA GLN A 230 11.26 19.76 6.03
C GLN A 230 11.39 20.62 4.78
N LYS A 231 10.84 21.83 4.82
CA LYS A 231 10.89 22.75 3.66
C LYS A 231 12.33 23.08 3.22
N SER A 232 13.28 23.04 4.14
CA SER A 232 14.71 23.26 3.86
C SER A 232 15.39 22.07 3.17
N GLU A 233 14.75 20.90 3.16
CA GLU A 233 15.28 19.65 2.56
C GLU A 233 14.76 19.43 1.14
N VAL A 234 13.87 20.30 0.64
CA VAL A 234 13.24 20.15 -0.66
C VAL A 234 13.46 21.44 -1.46
N THR A 235 14.00 21.29 -2.66
CA THR A 235 14.21 22.43 -3.58
C THR A 235 12.94 22.78 -4.36
N ASP A 236 12.90 23.98 -4.93
CA ASP A 236 11.78 24.38 -5.79
C ASP A 236 11.69 23.50 -7.04
N GLU A 237 12.82 23.04 -7.57
CA GLU A 237 12.88 22.11 -8.70
C GLU A 237 12.26 20.75 -8.37
N GLU A 238 12.46 20.23 -7.15
CA GLU A 238 11.86 18.99 -6.69
C GLU A 238 10.34 19.13 -6.54
N TYR A 239 9.85 20.26 -6.00
CA TYR A 239 8.41 20.53 -5.94
C TYR A 239 7.80 20.67 -7.34
N ASN A 240 8.47 21.32 -8.26
CA ASN A 240 8.01 21.50 -9.63
C ASN A 240 7.98 20.17 -10.39
N ALA A 241 9.01 19.33 -10.22
CA ALA A 241 9.06 18.00 -10.80
C ALA A 241 7.93 17.11 -10.26
N PHE A 242 7.73 17.11 -8.95
CA PHE A 242 6.63 16.39 -8.30
C PHE A 242 5.27 16.85 -8.83
N TYR A 243 5.04 18.14 -8.96
CA TYR A 243 3.79 18.70 -9.49
C TYR A 243 3.50 18.21 -10.91
N LYS A 244 4.51 18.31 -11.80
CA LYS A 244 4.37 17.86 -13.20
C LYS A 244 4.09 16.38 -13.31
N ASP A 245 4.80 15.57 -12.56
CA ASP A 245 4.61 14.11 -12.55
C ASP A 245 3.25 13.72 -11.98
N LYS A 246 2.93 14.21 -10.78
CA LYS A 246 1.72 13.82 -10.04
C LYS A 246 0.43 14.26 -10.71
N PHE A 247 0.42 15.45 -11.31
CA PHE A 247 -0.79 16.06 -11.86
C PHE A 247 -0.81 16.09 -13.40
N GLY A 248 0.19 15.51 -14.05
CA GLY A 248 0.28 15.42 -15.51
C GLY A 248 0.37 16.80 -16.19
N ASP A 249 1.00 17.78 -15.52
CA ASP A 249 1.17 19.12 -16.05
C ASP A 249 2.54 19.24 -16.76
N TYR A 250 2.61 20.08 -17.78
CA TYR A 250 3.86 20.34 -18.52
C TYR A 250 4.63 21.55 -18.02
N ALA A 251 3.94 22.47 -17.33
CA ALA A 251 4.51 23.71 -16.83
C ALA A 251 4.72 23.67 -15.31
N ASP A 252 5.65 24.47 -14.83
CA ASP A 252 5.84 24.66 -13.41
C ASP A 252 4.65 25.41 -12.79
N PRO A 253 4.30 25.14 -11.53
CA PRO A 253 3.22 25.83 -10.85
C PRO A 253 3.60 27.31 -10.60
N ALA A 254 2.63 28.20 -10.59
CA ALA A 254 2.85 29.60 -10.25
C ALA A 254 3.21 29.79 -8.77
N ARG A 255 2.72 28.90 -7.89
CA ARG A 255 3.00 28.91 -6.45
C ARG A 255 2.97 27.50 -5.88
N VAL A 256 3.86 27.26 -4.93
CA VAL A 256 3.90 26.07 -4.06
C VAL A 256 3.63 26.54 -2.64
N ILE A 257 2.68 25.89 -1.96
CA ILE A 257 2.30 26.17 -0.58
C ILE A 257 2.48 24.90 0.24
N VAL A 258 3.33 24.97 1.24
CA VAL A 258 3.54 23.87 2.21
C VAL A 258 2.96 24.34 3.53
N SER A 259 2.02 23.59 4.07
CA SER A 259 1.39 23.87 5.35
C SER A 259 1.48 22.64 6.25
N ARG A 260 1.80 22.86 7.50
CA ARG A 260 1.75 21.86 8.56
C ARG A 260 0.96 22.44 9.70
N THR A 261 -0.03 21.70 10.14
CA THR A 261 -0.90 22.11 11.22
C THR A 261 -0.86 21.07 12.32
N GLU A 262 -0.60 21.53 13.53
CA GLU A 262 -0.65 20.74 14.76
C GLU A 262 -1.72 21.36 15.67
N GLY A 263 -2.63 20.55 16.18
CA GLY A 263 -3.71 21.02 17.04
C GLY A 263 -4.84 20.01 17.18
N THR A 264 -6.08 20.46 17.10
CA THR A 264 -7.27 19.60 17.13
C THR A 264 -7.31 18.63 15.94
N ALA A 265 -6.76 19.04 14.81
CA ALA A 265 -6.48 18.17 13.66
C ALA A 265 -5.03 18.38 13.24
N ASN A 266 -4.28 17.30 13.12
CA ASN A 266 -2.92 17.31 12.60
C ASN A 266 -2.96 16.93 11.14
N TYR A 267 -2.39 17.78 10.27
CA TYR A 267 -2.28 17.44 8.86
C TYR A 267 -1.11 18.17 8.20
N ASN A 268 -0.61 17.56 7.12
CA ASN A 268 0.33 18.17 6.20
C ASN A 268 -0.38 18.46 4.89
N ALA A 269 -0.19 19.65 4.34
CA ALA A 269 -0.73 20.00 3.02
C ALA A 269 0.38 20.51 2.11
N LEU A 270 0.40 20.00 0.88
CA LEU A 270 1.22 20.49 -0.22
C LEU A 270 0.30 20.89 -1.35
N LEU A 271 0.16 22.20 -1.55
CA LEU A 271 -0.77 22.77 -2.51
C LEU A 271 -0.02 23.50 -3.63
N PHE A 272 -0.56 23.43 -4.83
CA PHE A 272 -0.03 24.04 -6.02
C PHE A 272 -1.09 24.92 -6.68
N VAL A 273 -0.68 26.14 -7.01
CA VAL A 273 -1.45 27.02 -7.88
C VAL A 273 -0.91 26.82 -9.29
N PRO A 274 -1.66 26.26 -10.24
CA PRO A 274 -1.23 26.12 -11.63
C PRO A 274 -0.83 27.47 -12.24
N SER A 275 0.18 27.50 -13.12
CA SER A 275 0.58 28.71 -13.84
C SER A 275 -0.38 29.06 -14.97
N HIS A 276 -1.20 28.12 -15.38
CA HIS A 276 -2.24 28.30 -16.40
C HIS A 276 -3.51 27.55 -15.95
N ARG A 277 -4.63 27.98 -16.49
CA ARG A 277 -5.91 27.34 -16.22
C ARG A 277 -5.92 25.94 -16.80
N PRO A 278 -6.39 24.90 -16.03
CA PRO A 278 -6.60 23.56 -16.58
C PRO A 278 -7.46 23.61 -17.86
N TYR A 279 -7.09 22.80 -18.85
CA TYR A 279 -7.73 22.82 -20.17
C TYR A 279 -9.23 22.52 -20.11
N ASP A 280 -9.60 21.61 -19.24
CA ASP A 280 -10.95 21.10 -19.01
C ASP A 280 -11.75 21.87 -17.94
N PHE A 281 -11.20 22.96 -17.39
CA PHE A 281 -11.74 23.67 -16.22
C PHE A 281 -13.22 24.09 -16.31
N TYR A 282 -13.72 24.35 -17.50
CA TYR A 282 -15.12 24.71 -17.75
C TYR A 282 -15.94 23.58 -18.36
N THR A 283 -15.40 22.37 -18.44
CA THR A 283 -16.15 21.20 -18.90
C THR A 283 -16.87 20.53 -17.75
N LYS A 284 -17.84 19.66 -18.06
CA LYS A 284 -18.54 18.88 -17.03
C LYS A 284 -17.67 17.74 -16.47
N GLU A 285 -16.63 17.40 -17.19
CA GLU A 285 -15.67 16.35 -16.83
C GLU A 285 -14.60 16.85 -15.84
N TYR A 286 -14.52 18.18 -15.62
CA TYR A 286 -13.59 18.74 -14.66
C TYR A 286 -13.97 18.33 -13.24
N GLU A 287 -13.13 17.56 -12.59
CA GLU A 287 -13.26 17.16 -11.20
C GLU A 287 -12.31 17.97 -10.33
N LYS A 288 -12.89 18.80 -9.46
CA LYS A 288 -12.14 19.53 -8.43
C LYS A 288 -11.77 18.60 -7.28
N GLY A 289 -10.77 18.98 -6.51
CA GLY A 289 -10.42 18.34 -5.24
C GLY A 289 -8.93 18.09 -5.08
N LEU A 290 -8.55 17.89 -3.83
CA LEU A 290 -7.20 17.54 -3.43
C LEU A 290 -7.08 16.03 -3.23
N ALA A 291 -5.91 15.49 -3.46
CA ALA A 291 -5.63 14.11 -3.07
C ALA A 291 -5.59 14.02 -1.54
N LEU A 292 -6.42 13.16 -0.98
CA LEU A 292 -6.48 12.90 0.45
C LEU A 292 -5.70 11.62 0.76
N TYR A 293 -4.70 11.77 1.61
CA TYR A 293 -3.93 10.66 2.16
C TYR A 293 -4.22 10.48 3.65
N ALA A 294 -4.00 9.29 4.15
CA ALA A 294 -3.93 8.99 5.57
C ALA A 294 -2.74 8.07 5.80
N SER A 295 -1.78 8.50 6.62
CA SER A 295 -0.56 7.75 6.96
C SER A 295 0.20 7.22 5.73
N GLY A 296 0.24 8.02 4.64
CA GLY A 296 0.93 7.67 3.40
C GLY A 296 0.14 6.77 2.44
N VAL A 297 -1.14 6.47 2.75
CA VAL A 297 -2.05 5.71 1.88
C VAL A 297 -3.04 6.66 1.21
N LEU A 298 -3.20 6.54 -0.10
CA LEU A 298 -4.18 7.33 -0.84
C LEU A 298 -5.60 6.83 -0.55
N ILE A 299 -6.39 7.70 0.06
CA ILE A 299 -7.80 7.44 0.37
C ILE A 299 -8.70 7.88 -0.78
N MET A 300 -8.46 9.08 -1.32
CA MET A 300 -9.27 9.68 -2.37
C MET A 300 -8.40 10.54 -3.28
N GLU A 301 -8.50 10.33 -4.59
CA GLU A 301 -7.71 11.11 -5.56
C GLU A 301 -8.15 12.57 -5.66
N LYS A 302 -9.45 12.82 -5.49
CA LYS A 302 -10.06 14.15 -5.59
C LYS A 302 -11.13 14.32 -4.53
N CYS A 303 -10.72 14.78 -3.35
CA CYS A 303 -11.61 15.14 -2.27
C CYS A 303 -12.11 16.59 -2.46
N ALA A 304 -13.34 16.72 -2.93
CA ALA A 304 -13.92 18.02 -3.29
C ALA A 304 -14.23 18.91 -2.06
N ASP A 305 -14.39 18.29 -0.89
CA ASP A 305 -14.81 18.96 0.34
C ASP A 305 -13.67 19.70 1.05
N LEU A 306 -12.41 19.43 0.65
CA LEU A 306 -11.23 20.04 1.29
C LEU A 306 -11.02 21.51 0.89
N LEU A 307 -11.58 21.95 -0.22
CA LEU A 307 -11.48 23.33 -0.70
C LEU A 307 -12.81 23.88 -1.17
N PRO A 308 -13.10 25.15 -0.89
CA PRO A 308 -14.28 25.82 -1.43
C PRO A 308 -14.18 25.97 -2.96
N ASP A 309 -15.33 26.11 -3.62
CA ASP A 309 -15.46 26.13 -5.08
C ASP A 309 -14.59 27.17 -5.79
N TYR A 310 -14.38 28.32 -5.17
CA TYR A 310 -13.54 29.40 -5.74
C TYR A 310 -12.05 29.06 -5.78
N PHE A 311 -11.61 27.98 -5.10
CA PHE A 311 -10.27 27.42 -5.20
C PHE A 311 -10.23 26.10 -5.98
N SER A 312 -11.26 25.78 -6.75
CA SER A 312 -11.35 24.52 -7.51
C SER A 312 -10.18 24.29 -8.48
N PHE A 313 -9.44 25.31 -8.86
CA PHE A 313 -8.25 25.21 -9.71
C PHE A 313 -6.99 24.76 -8.95
N VAL A 314 -6.98 24.81 -7.62
CA VAL A 314 -5.84 24.39 -6.81
C VAL A 314 -5.70 22.87 -6.88
N LYS A 315 -4.48 22.42 -7.13
CA LYS A 315 -4.09 21.00 -7.07
C LYS A 315 -3.25 20.77 -5.83
N GLY A 316 -3.25 19.57 -5.31
CA GLY A 316 -2.41 19.28 -4.14
C GLY A 316 -2.82 18.05 -3.38
N ILE A 317 -2.21 17.92 -2.22
CA ILE A 317 -2.29 16.78 -1.32
C ILE A 317 -2.55 17.27 0.09
N VAL A 318 -3.38 16.51 0.82
CA VAL A 318 -3.55 16.62 2.28
C VAL A 318 -3.35 15.22 2.86
N ASP A 319 -2.52 15.11 3.94
CA ASP A 319 -2.17 13.86 4.64
C ASP A 319 -2.15 14.07 6.16
#